data_69669e56d7af1eda1ed54528b1ab0dac
#
_entry.id   69669e56d7af1eda1ed54528b1ab0dac
#
_cell.length_a   1.000
_cell.length_b   1.000
_cell.length_c   1.000
_cell.angle_alpha   90.00
_cell.angle_beta   90.00
_cell.angle_gamma   90.00
#
_symmetry.space_group_name_H-M   'P 1'
#
loop_
_entity.id
_entity.type
_entity.pdbx_description
1 polymer ?
#
loop_
_entity_poly.entity_id
_entity_poly.type
_entity_poly.pdbx_seq_one_letter_code
_entity_poly.pdbx_strand_id
1 'polypeptide(L)'
;WGRETTWLGGDVRYAHGSEGVQEDHGVLVSDDDADGDIHSRKLENPLAAVQMGLIYVNPEGPDGNPDPLKAALDIRDTFGRMAMDDEETVALIAGGHSFGKTHGAGPADNIGHEPEAAGLESQGLGWANKFRSGKGGDTITSGLEVTWTRTPAKWSHDFFQILFGHEWELTKSPAGAHQWVAKDAEAVIPDAHDPSKKHRPTMLTTDLSLRFDPIYEQISRRFLANPQAFADAFARAWFKLTHRDMGPRARYLGPEVPAEQFLWQDPLPEAPKTPISAQDIATLKQQIADSGLSVSELVSTAWASASTFRGSDKRGGANGARIRLAPQKDWAVNQPKQLAKVLAALERIQSGFKGEVSLADLIVLGGAVGVEKAAKAGGHDVSVPFTPGRTDASQDQTDVESFAVLEPAADGFRNYVRGRFSVPAEALLIDKAQLLTLTAPEMTALVGGLRVLGANVDGSKDGVFTDRPGTLSNDFFVNLLDMGTQWKAKGDGYESSGKGAWTGTRADLVFGSNSVLRALAEVYASADGGKKFVQDFVAAWARVMELDRYDLHR
;
A
#
# COMPACT_ATOMS: atom_id res chain seq x y z
N TRP A 1 3.74 -0.12 -4.34
CA TRP A 1 4.06 -1.46 -3.81
C TRP A 1 5.51 -1.55 -3.32
N GLY A 2 6.50 -1.29 -4.11
CA GLY A 2 7.90 -1.31 -3.69
C GLY A 2 8.23 -0.28 -2.62
N ARG A 3 7.46 0.78 -2.55
CA ARG A 3 7.64 1.82 -1.55
C ARG A 3 7.33 1.37 -0.13
N GLU A 4 6.24 0.66 0.08
CA GLU A 4 5.91 0.17 1.42
C GLU A 4 6.95 -0.84 1.89
N THR A 5 7.35 -1.75 1.03
CA THR A 5 8.39 -2.71 1.35
C THR A 5 9.74 -2.04 1.62
N THR A 6 10.11 -1.06 0.82
CA THR A 6 11.35 -0.29 1.01
C THR A 6 11.32 0.51 2.31
N TRP A 7 10.16 1.02 2.66
CA TRP A 7 10.02 1.86 3.86
C TRP A 7 10.11 1.05 5.15
N LEU A 8 9.46 -0.11 5.21
CA LEU A 8 9.46 -0.97 6.40
C LEU A 8 10.78 -1.70 6.62
N GLY A 9 11.50 -1.96 5.57
CA GLY A 9 12.77 -2.65 5.61
C GLY A 9 13.78 -1.92 4.76
N GLY A 10 14.26 -0.77 5.21
CA GLY A 10 15.23 0.01 4.47
C GLY A 10 16.38 -0.82 3.90
N ASP A 11 16.69 -1.93 4.54
CA ASP A 11 17.77 -2.84 4.15
C ASP A 11 17.30 -4.02 3.29
N VAL A 12 16.01 -4.19 3.07
CA VAL A 12 15.47 -5.29 2.23
C VAL A 12 16.03 -5.25 0.81
N ARG A 13 16.34 -4.08 0.30
CA ARG A 13 17.01 -3.89 -1.00
C ARG A 13 18.39 -4.56 -1.10
N TYR A 14 19.00 -4.90 0.02
CA TYR A 14 20.29 -5.58 0.10
C TYR A 14 20.19 -7.09 0.34
N ALA A 15 18.98 -7.62 0.39
CA ALA A 15 18.74 -9.04 0.59
C ALA A 15 19.09 -9.88 -0.67
N HIS A 16 20.29 -9.72 -1.18
CA HIS A 16 20.82 -10.51 -2.27
C HIS A 16 21.38 -11.84 -1.76
N GLY A 17 20.52 -12.72 -1.28
CA GLY A 17 20.96 -14.06 -0.93
C GLY A 17 22.02 -14.14 0.16
N SER A 18 22.28 -13.07 0.91
CA SER A 18 23.08 -13.15 2.12
C SER A 18 22.16 -13.63 3.25
N GLU A 19 22.45 -14.77 3.80
CA GLU A 19 21.68 -15.41 4.86
C GLU A 19 21.38 -14.48 6.05
N GLY A 20 22.25 -13.51 6.35
CA GLY A 20 22.10 -12.58 7.48
C GLY A 20 21.00 -11.53 7.34
N VAL A 21 20.61 -11.15 6.14
CA VAL A 21 19.53 -10.17 5.93
C VAL A 21 18.17 -10.81 6.06
N GLN A 22 18.13 -12.10 5.87
CA GLN A 22 16.92 -12.88 6.00
C GLN A 22 16.44 -12.98 7.44
N GLU A 23 17.31 -13.05 8.41
CA GLU A 23 16.96 -13.23 9.81
C GLU A 23 16.45 -11.94 10.48
N ASP A 24 16.93 -10.76 10.07
CA ASP A 24 16.68 -9.51 10.79
C ASP A 24 15.42 -8.75 10.33
N HIS A 25 14.83 -9.07 9.16
CA HIS A 25 13.79 -8.24 8.55
C HIS A 25 12.50 -8.98 8.14
N GLY A 26 12.15 -10.00 8.87
CA GLY A 26 10.86 -10.69 8.69
C GLY A 26 10.77 -11.49 7.40
N VAL A 27 11.75 -12.31 7.19
CA VAL A 27 11.96 -13.12 6.05
C VAL A 27 11.12 -14.37 6.06
N LEU A 28 10.92 -14.77 4.87
CA LEU A 28 10.52 -16.08 4.40
C LEU A 28 10.70 -17.18 5.44
N VAL A 29 9.65 -17.53 6.09
CA VAL A 29 9.54 -18.86 6.66
C VAL A 29 9.19 -19.77 5.50
N SER A 30 10.13 -20.55 5.01
CA SER A 30 9.81 -21.73 4.23
C SER A 30 9.19 -22.73 5.21
N ASP A 31 7.88 -22.81 5.24
CA ASP A 31 7.23 -23.99 5.77
C ASP A 31 7.50 -25.09 4.74
N ASP A 32 8.59 -25.80 4.89
CA ASP A 32 8.69 -27.16 4.40
C ASP A 32 7.71 -27.98 5.23
N ASP A 33 6.46 -28.03 4.80
CA ASP A 33 5.54 -29.01 5.33
C ASP A 33 6.09 -30.40 4.99
N ALA A 34 5.96 -31.33 5.92
CA ALA A 34 6.50 -32.68 5.85
C ALA A 34 6.04 -33.49 4.60
N ASP A 35 5.19 -32.93 3.77
CA ASP A 35 4.62 -33.53 2.56
C ASP A 35 5.28 -33.04 1.25
N GLY A 36 6.28 -32.15 1.32
CA GLY A 36 7.01 -31.68 0.13
C GLY A 36 6.20 -30.78 -0.80
N ASP A 37 5.07 -30.27 -0.35
CA ASP A 37 4.25 -29.33 -1.09
C ASP A 37 4.81 -27.91 -0.88
N ILE A 38 5.20 -27.27 -1.96
CA ILE A 38 5.75 -25.91 -1.91
C ILE A 38 4.58 -24.96 -1.76
N HIS A 39 4.26 -24.64 -0.53
CA HIS A 39 3.31 -23.58 -0.23
C HIS A 39 3.92 -22.21 -0.51
N SER A 40 3.05 -21.27 -0.86
CA SER A 40 3.41 -19.87 -0.99
C SER A 40 4.21 -19.43 0.24
N ARG A 41 5.35 -18.82 0.00
CA ARG A 41 6.20 -18.29 1.07
C ARG A 41 5.40 -17.33 1.93
N LYS A 42 5.25 -17.65 3.22
CA LYS A 42 4.61 -16.78 4.19
C LYS A 42 5.64 -15.77 4.70
N LEU A 43 5.33 -14.49 4.56
CA LEU A 43 6.15 -13.45 5.15
C LEU A 43 5.70 -13.21 6.59
N GLU A 44 6.63 -13.15 7.54
CA GLU A 44 6.34 -12.70 8.90
C GLU A 44 5.80 -11.26 8.87
N ASN A 45 6.38 -10.42 8.03
CA ASN A 45 5.87 -9.10 7.69
C ASN A 45 5.35 -9.12 6.24
N PRO A 46 4.03 -9.13 6.00
CA PRO A 46 3.46 -9.23 4.65
C PRO A 46 3.76 -8.03 3.75
N LEU A 47 4.27 -6.92 4.30
CA LEU A 47 4.68 -5.75 3.53
C LEU A 47 6.14 -5.81 3.09
N ALA A 48 6.92 -6.77 3.58
CA ALA A 48 8.31 -6.94 3.17
C ALA A 48 8.41 -7.55 1.77
N ALA A 49 9.40 -7.11 0.99
CA ALA A 49 9.72 -7.73 -0.29
C ALA A 49 10.35 -9.11 -0.09
N VAL A 50 10.02 -10.06 -0.96
CA VAL A 50 10.57 -11.41 -0.89
C VAL A 50 12.03 -11.43 -1.37
N GLN A 51 12.31 -10.72 -2.47
CA GLN A 51 13.63 -10.61 -3.07
C GLN A 51 13.83 -9.20 -3.64
N MET A 52 14.95 -8.59 -3.37
CA MET A 52 15.19 -7.22 -3.81
C MET A 52 16.15 -7.07 -4.99
N GLY A 53 17.01 -7.99 -5.25
CA GLY A 53 17.93 -7.89 -6.39
C GLY A 53 17.26 -7.97 -7.75
N LEU A 54 16.19 -8.72 -7.80
CA LEU A 54 15.32 -8.86 -8.96
C LEU A 54 13.93 -8.41 -8.48
N ILE A 55 13.45 -7.33 -9.00
CA ILE A 55 12.30 -6.57 -8.48
C ILE A 55 11.10 -7.43 -8.12
N TYR A 56 10.90 -8.56 -8.80
CA TYR A 56 9.72 -9.40 -8.66
C TYR A 56 10.03 -10.86 -8.28
N VAL A 57 10.77 -11.57 -9.12
CA VAL A 57 11.01 -13.00 -9.03
C VAL A 57 12.43 -13.32 -9.48
N ASN A 58 13.07 -14.32 -8.87
CA ASN A 58 14.39 -14.77 -9.33
C ASN A 58 14.25 -15.46 -10.71
N PRO A 59 14.84 -14.91 -11.79
CA PRO A 59 14.70 -15.47 -13.13
C PRO A 59 15.40 -16.81 -13.33
N GLU A 60 16.31 -17.19 -12.42
CA GLU A 60 16.92 -18.51 -12.39
C GLU A 60 16.02 -19.58 -11.77
N GLY A 61 14.92 -19.18 -11.14
CA GLY A 61 14.02 -19.99 -10.35
C GLY A 61 14.19 -19.75 -8.84
N PRO A 62 13.27 -20.26 -7.98
CA PRO A 62 13.35 -20.09 -6.54
C PRO A 62 14.70 -20.54 -5.98
N ASP A 63 15.35 -19.65 -5.23
CA ASP A 63 16.68 -19.88 -4.65
C ASP A 63 17.77 -20.28 -5.67
N GLY A 64 17.60 -19.85 -6.93
CA GLY A 64 18.49 -20.22 -8.04
C GLY A 64 18.29 -21.64 -8.58
N ASN A 65 17.23 -22.33 -8.14
CA ASN A 65 16.88 -23.66 -8.65
C ASN A 65 16.09 -23.52 -9.98
N PRO A 66 16.61 -24.06 -11.10
CA PRO A 66 16.00 -23.86 -12.42
C PRO A 66 14.78 -24.77 -12.67
N ASP A 67 13.75 -24.64 -11.84
CA ASP A 67 12.48 -25.35 -11.92
C ASP A 67 11.35 -24.40 -12.36
N PRO A 68 10.84 -24.50 -13.60
CA PRO A 68 9.80 -23.62 -14.11
C PRO A 68 8.47 -23.70 -13.34
N LEU A 69 8.11 -24.88 -12.80
CA LEU A 69 6.85 -25.02 -12.05
C LEU A 69 6.93 -24.33 -10.68
N LYS A 70 8.07 -24.45 -10.02
CA LYS A 70 8.31 -23.72 -8.78
C LYS A 70 8.39 -22.22 -9.01
N ALA A 71 9.04 -21.79 -10.08
CA ALA A 71 9.08 -20.38 -10.46
C ALA A 71 7.69 -19.82 -10.75
N ALA A 72 6.76 -20.61 -11.30
CA ALA A 72 5.38 -20.18 -11.51
C ALA A 72 4.65 -19.80 -10.22
N LEU A 73 4.94 -20.48 -9.11
CA LEU A 73 4.35 -20.16 -7.81
C LEU A 73 4.86 -18.80 -7.30
N ASP A 74 6.17 -18.56 -7.36
CA ASP A 74 6.76 -17.27 -6.98
C ASP A 74 6.26 -16.13 -7.87
N ILE A 75 6.12 -16.37 -9.17
CA ILE A 75 5.54 -15.39 -10.12
C ILE A 75 4.13 -15.04 -9.68
N ARG A 76 3.27 -16.03 -9.46
CA ARG A 76 1.86 -15.82 -9.10
C ARG A 76 1.71 -15.10 -7.78
N ASP A 77 2.50 -15.46 -6.76
CA ASP A 77 2.50 -14.79 -5.46
C ASP A 77 2.93 -13.32 -5.61
N THR A 78 4.02 -13.06 -6.30
CA THR A 78 4.57 -11.71 -6.45
C THR A 78 3.65 -10.81 -7.28
N PHE A 79 3.17 -11.28 -8.43
CA PHE A 79 2.25 -10.50 -9.28
C PHE A 79 0.87 -10.36 -8.63
N GLY A 80 0.40 -11.37 -7.89
CA GLY A 80 -0.83 -11.29 -7.10
C GLY A 80 -0.78 -10.19 -6.05
N ARG A 81 0.37 -9.96 -5.40
CA ARG A 81 0.57 -8.83 -4.48
C ARG A 81 0.50 -7.46 -5.16
N MET A 82 0.81 -7.40 -6.45
CA MET A 82 0.59 -6.22 -7.28
C MET A 82 -0.85 -6.15 -7.82
N ALA A 83 -1.72 -7.05 -7.38
CA ALA A 83 -3.09 -7.23 -7.84
C ALA A 83 -3.20 -7.57 -9.34
N MET A 84 -2.19 -8.23 -9.90
CA MET A 84 -2.23 -8.78 -11.25
C MET A 84 -2.81 -10.19 -11.21
N ASP A 85 -3.76 -10.48 -12.10
CA ASP A 85 -4.23 -11.84 -12.33
C ASP A 85 -3.30 -12.64 -13.25
N ASP A 86 -3.61 -13.90 -13.49
CA ASP A 86 -2.78 -14.78 -14.33
C ASP A 86 -2.71 -14.30 -15.79
N GLU A 87 -3.77 -13.71 -16.32
CA GLU A 87 -3.77 -13.16 -17.69
C GLU A 87 -2.91 -11.90 -17.81
N GLU A 88 -3.06 -10.99 -16.88
CA GLU A 88 -2.22 -9.78 -16.77
C GLU A 88 -0.74 -10.13 -16.57
N THR A 89 -0.46 -11.14 -15.76
CA THR A 89 0.89 -11.64 -15.48
C THR A 89 1.56 -12.19 -16.73
N VAL A 90 0.89 -13.11 -17.44
CA VAL A 90 1.40 -13.67 -18.71
C VAL A 90 1.59 -12.57 -19.76
N ALA A 91 0.63 -11.64 -19.86
CA ALA A 91 0.71 -10.54 -20.81
C ALA A 91 1.91 -9.62 -20.51
N LEU A 92 2.14 -9.27 -19.24
CA LEU A 92 3.28 -8.41 -18.83
C LEU A 92 4.62 -9.06 -19.08
N ILE A 93 4.79 -10.33 -18.71
CA ILE A 93 6.06 -11.05 -18.92
C ILE A 93 6.35 -11.17 -20.42
N ALA A 94 5.44 -11.75 -21.18
CA ALA A 94 5.65 -11.98 -22.61
C ALA A 94 5.75 -10.66 -23.41
N GLY A 95 4.96 -9.65 -23.05
CA GLY A 95 4.99 -8.34 -23.68
C GLY A 95 6.27 -7.57 -23.37
N GLY A 96 6.71 -7.58 -22.13
CA GLY A 96 7.98 -7.00 -21.70
C GLY A 96 9.16 -7.68 -22.38
N HIS A 97 9.17 -9.01 -22.41
CA HIS A 97 10.22 -9.81 -23.05
C HIS A 97 10.11 -9.84 -24.59
N SER A 98 9.13 -9.18 -25.18
CA SER A 98 9.17 -8.87 -26.63
C SER A 98 10.32 -7.93 -26.97
N PHE A 99 10.83 -7.18 -26.00
CA PHE A 99 11.85 -6.15 -26.15
C PHE A 99 13.16 -6.49 -25.42
N GLY A 100 14.26 -6.00 -25.99
CA GLY A 100 15.56 -5.96 -25.34
C GLY A 100 16.22 -7.31 -25.11
N LYS A 101 17.14 -7.31 -24.16
CA LYS A 101 17.90 -8.46 -23.68
C LYS A 101 18.39 -8.26 -22.26
N THR A 102 18.83 -9.33 -21.62
CA THR A 102 19.62 -9.28 -20.39
C THR A 102 21.13 -9.23 -20.70
N HIS A 103 21.95 -8.82 -19.74
CA HIS A 103 23.39 -8.65 -19.92
C HIS A 103 24.17 -9.44 -18.88
N GLY A 104 24.87 -10.46 -19.34
CA GLY A 104 25.72 -11.34 -18.55
C GLY A 104 26.97 -11.78 -19.35
N ALA A 105 27.61 -10.85 -20.07
CA ALA A 105 28.62 -11.10 -21.09
C ALA A 105 29.91 -11.73 -20.58
N GLY A 106 30.17 -11.75 -19.28
CA GLY A 106 31.41 -12.30 -18.70
C GLY A 106 31.22 -12.67 -17.22
N PRO A 107 32.30 -13.17 -16.57
CA PRO A 107 32.23 -13.63 -15.17
C PRO A 107 31.70 -12.56 -14.20
N ALA A 108 30.83 -12.98 -13.30
CA ALA A 108 30.16 -12.10 -12.33
C ALA A 108 31.13 -11.35 -11.40
N ASP A 109 32.32 -11.90 -11.13
CA ASP A 109 33.37 -11.26 -10.33
C ASP A 109 33.85 -9.91 -10.90
N ASN A 110 33.47 -9.58 -12.12
CA ASN A 110 33.77 -8.30 -12.74
C ASN A 110 32.72 -7.21 -12.40
N ILE A 111 31.61 -7.56 -11.77
CA ILE A 111 30.54 -6.61 -11.41
C ILE A 111 31.03 -5.72 -10.26
N GLY A 112 30.79 -4.42 -10.35
CA GLY A 112 31.05 -3.44 -9.30
C GLY A 112 29.91 -3.39 -8.28
N HIS A 113 30.00 -2.41 -7.39
CA HIS A 113 28.99 -2.18 -6.36
C HIS A 113 27.61 -1.87 -6.96
N GLU A 114 26.57 -2.26 -6.26
CA GLU A 114 25.21 -1.82 -6.52
C GLU A 114 25.06 -0.30 -6.31
N PRO A 115 24.01 0.35 -6.86
CA PRO A 115 23.89 1.81 -6.82
C PRO A 115 23.97 2.41 -5.42
N GLU A 116 23.34 1.79 -4.43
CA GLU A 116 23.31 2.28 -3.06
C GLU A 116 24.63 2.09 -2.31
N ALA A 117 25.40 1.07 -2.69
CA ALA A 117 26.72 0.81 -2.11
C ALA A 117 27.87 1.48 -2.88
N ALA A 118 27.57 2.11 -4.02
CA ALA A 118 28.55 2.83 -4.82
C ALA A 118 28.84 4.21 -4.20
N GLY A 119 30.10 4.67 -4.32
CA GLY A 119 30.49 6.00 -3.86
C GLY A 119 29.82 7.13 -4.64
N LEU A 120 29.84 8.34 -4.07
CA LEU A 120 29.25 9.54 -4.67
C LEU A 120 29.79 9.84 -6.08
N GLU A 121 31.04 9.49 -6.36
CA GLU A 121 31.67 9.64 -7.66
C GLU A 121 31.01 8.83 -8.76
N SER A 122 30.28 7.78 -8.42
CA SER A 122 29.49 6.97 -9.36
C SER A 122 28.19 7.63 -9.78
N GLN A 123 27.80 8.74 -9.15
CA GLN A 123 26.60 9.54 -9.50
C GLN A 123 25.30 8.72 -9.61
N GLY A 124 25.13 7.71 -8.74
CA GLY A 124 23.98 6.79 -8.77
C GLY A 124 24.05 5.72 -9.87
N LEU A 125 25.14 5.63 -10.62
CA LEU A 125 25.38 4.64 -11.66
C LEU A 125 26.18 3.46 -11.07
N GLY A 126 25.51 2.61 -10.31
CA GLY A 126 26.09 1.38 -9.80
C GLY A 126 26.17 0.27 -10.85
N TRP A 127 26.65 -0.90 -10.42
CA TRP A 127 26.88 -2.08 -11.25
C TRP A 127 27.81 -1.87 -12.45
N ALA A 128 28.69 -0.90 -12.36
CA ALA A 128 29.78 -0.79 -13.31
C ALA A 128 30.59 -2.09 -13.30
N ASN A 129 31.05 -2.58 -14.48
CA ASN A 129 31.82 -3.80 -14.53
C ASN A 129 33.19 -3.57 -15.20
N LYS A 130 34.13 -4.47 -14.88
CA LYS A 130 35.53 -4.43 -15.36
C LYS A 130 35.79 -5.41 -16.50
N PHE A 131 34.76 -6.07 -17.01
CA PHE A 131 34.91 -7.04 -18.08
C PHE A 131 35.16 -6.30 -19.41
N ARG A 132 36.34 -6.45 -19.97
CA ARG A 132 36.79 -5.82 -21.23
C ARG A 132 36.50 -4.31 -21.24
N SER A 133 35.59 -3.85 -22.13
CA SER A 133 35.20 -2.43 -22.21
C SER A 133 34.21 -2.00 -21.11
N GLY A 134 33.56 -2.92 -20.44
CA GLY A 134 32.47 -2.68 -19.48
C GLY A 134 31.21 -2.07 -20.09
N LYS A 135 31.12 -1.98 -21.41
CA LYS A 135 30.03 -1.29 -22.13
C LYS A 135 29.53 -2.12 -23.31
N GLY A 136 28.33 -1.82 -23.79
CA GLY A 136 27.77 -2.48 -24.96
C GLY A 136 27.74 -4.00 -24.81
N GLY A 137 28.31 -4.72 -25.75
CA GLY A 137 28.40 -6.18 -25.74
C GLY A 137 29.23 -6.79 -24.60
N ASP A 138 29.96 -5.98 -23.84
CA ASP A 138 30.74 -6.42 -22.66
C ASP A 138 30.05 -6.10 -21.33
N THR A 139 28.76 -5.70 -21.36
CA THR A 139 28.01 -5.34 -20.17
C THR A 139 27.60 -6.56 -19.34
N ILE A 140 27.73 -6.44 -18.01
CA ILE A 140 27.24 -7.42 -17.04
C ILE A 140 26.37 -6.65 -16.03
N THR A 141 25.07 -6.96 -15.95
CA THR A 141 24.15 -6.34 -14.98
C THR A 141 23.37 -7.36 -14.18
N SER A 142 22.70 -8.31 -14.86
CA SER A 142 21.88 -9.33 -14.20
C SER A 142 22.55 -10.70 -14.09
N GLY A 143 23.67 -10.87 -14.72
CA GLY A 143 24.34 -12.18 -14.86
C GLY A 143 23.72 -13.11 -15.89
N LEU A 144 22.53 -12.83 -16.39
CA LEU A 144 21.84 -13.57 -17.44
C LEU A 144 22.19 -13.00 -18.82
N GLU A 145 22.25 -13.84 -19.84
CA GLU A 145 22.55 -13.44 -21.22
C GLU A 145 21.46 -14.01 -22.13
N VAL A 146 20.30 -13.38 -22.12
CA VAL A 146 19.09 -13.85 -22.79
C VAL A 146 18.55 -12.79 -23.74
N THR A 147 18.17 -13.22 -24.94
CA THR A 147 17.39 -12.44 -25.91
C THR A 147 16.27 -13.30 -26.42
N TRP A 148 15.03 -12.82 -26.29
CA TRP A 148 13.83 -13.63 -26.45
C TRP A 148 13.25 -13.68 -27.86
N THR A 149 13.42 -12.59 -28.64
CA THR A 149 12.71 -12.43 -29.92
C THR A 149 13.63 -12.10 -31.06
N ARG A 150 13.19 -12.41 -32.30
CA ARG A 150 13.91 -12.05 -33.55
C ARG A 150 13.81 -10.55 -33.85
N THR A 151 12.94 -9.84 -33.16
CA THR A 151 12.72 -8.39 -33.35
C THR A 151 12.74 -7.61 -32.03
N PRO A 152 13.87 -7.64 -31.29
CA PRO A 152 13.91 -7.13 -29.90
C PRO A 152 13.72 -5.62 -29.77
N ALA A 153 13.64 -4.88 -30.85
CA ALA A 153 13.35 -3.44 -30.87
C ALA A 153 11.91 -3.11 -31.34
N LYS A 154 11.05 -4.12 -31.52
CA LYS A 154 9.67 -3.92 -32.01
C LYS A 154 8.71 -4.81 -31.27
N TRP A 155 7.51 -4.31 -31.00
CA TRP A 155 6.41 -5.10 -30.51
C TRP A 155 6.10 -6.26 -31.48
N SER A 156 5.98 -7.45 -30.93
CA SER A 156 5.57 -8.65 -31.67
C SER A 156 5.05 -9.72 -30.69
N HIS A 157 4.42 -10.76 -31.24
CA HIS A 157 4.09 -11.97 -30.48
C HIS A 157 5.13 -13.09 -30.67
N ASP A 158 6.33 -12.72 -31.14
CA ASP A 158 7.42 -13.63 -31.42
C ASP A 158 7.90 -14.40 -30.18
N PHE A 159 7.76 -13.79 -28.99
CA PHE A 159 8.06 -14.47 -27.73
C PHE A 159 7.34 -15.82 -27.61
N PHE A 160 6.03 -15.87 -27.86
CA PHE A 160 5.28 -17.13 -27.80
C PHE A 160 5.64 -18.08 -28.96
N GLN A 161 5.94 -17.55 -30.13
CA GLN A 161 6.41 -18.39 -31.25
C GLN A 161 7.73 -19.09 -30.92
N ILE A 162 8.66 -18.40 -30.30
CA ILE A 162 9.93 -18.93 -29.84
C ILE A 162 9.71 -19.90 -28.66
N LEU A 163 8.92 -19.50 -27.64
CA LEU A 163 8.67 -20.31 -26.45
C LEU A 163 8.11 -21.69 -26.77
N PHE A 164 7.12 -21.76 -27.68
CA PHE A 164 6.44 -23.00 -28.07
C PHE A 164 7.06 -23.69 -29.31
N GLY A 165 7.90 -22.98 -30.06
CA GLY A 165 8.49 -23.49 -31.29
C GLY A 165 9.72 -24.38 -31.09
N HIS A 166 10.28 -24.44 -29.89
CA HIS A 166 11.52 -25.17 -29.61
C HIS A 166 11.40 -26.04 -28.34
N GLU A 167 12.23 -27.06 -28.26
CA GLU A 167 12.54 -27.73 -26.99
C GLU A 167 13.71 -27.01 -26.32
N TRP A 168 13.74 -27.06 -24.99
CA TRP A 168 14.67 -26.28 -24.18
C TRP A 168 15.65 -27.16 -23.42
N GLU A 169 16.91 -26.77 -23.37
CA GLU A 169 17.94 -27.39 -22.55
C GLU A 169 18.57 -26.38 -21.59
N LEU A 170 18.80 -26.80 -20.35
CA LEU A 170 19.40 -25.97 -19.32
C LEU A 170 20.87 -25.70 -19.66
N THR A 171 21.27 -24.46 -19.53
CA THR A 171 22.64 -24.00 -19.73
C THR A 171 23.03 -22.92 -18.74
N LYS A 172 24.25 -22.39 -18.85
CA LYS A 172 24.70 -21.24 -18.07
C LYS A 172 25.09 -20.09 -18.97
N SER A 173 24.82 -18.88 -18.50
CA SER A 173 25.35 -17.67 -19.12
C SER A 173 26.87 -17.58 -18.96
N PRO A 174 27.57 -16.70 -19.68
CA PRO A 174 28.99 -16.43 -19.44
C PRO A 174 29.31 -15.95 -18.02
N ALA A 175 28.32 -15.34 -17.34
CA ALA A 175 28.41 -14.91 -15.94
C ALA A 175 28.17 -16.05 -14.93
N GLY A 176 27.71 -17.22 -15.40
CA GLY A 176 27.49 -18.41 -14.58
C GLY A 176 26.02 -18.61 -14.15
N ALA A 177 25.11 -17.71 -14.46
CA ALA A 177 23.69 -17.81 -14.12
C ALA A 177 22.97 -18.89 -14.97
N HIS A 178 21.97 -19.57 -14.39
CA HIS A 178 21.17 -20.56 -15.08
C HIS A 178 20.22 -19.90 -16.08
N GLN A 179 20.21 -20.41 -17.29
CA GLN A 179 19.31 -20.00 -18.37
C GLN A 179 19.05 -21.18 -19.30
N TRP A 180 18.12 -21.03 -20.22
CA TRP A 180 17.73 -22.09 -21.14
C TRP A 180 18.04 -21.69 -22.57
N VAL A 181 18.49 -22.63 -23.38
CA VAL A 181 18.76 -22.42 -24.80
C VAL A 181 17.92 -23.39 -25.62
N ALA A 182 17.45 -22.93 -26.78
CA ALA A 182 16.65 -23.76 -27.68
C ALA A 182 17.50 -24.92 -28.21
N LYS A 183 17.05 -26.17 -28.02
CA LYS A 183 17.73 -27.37 -28.46
C LYS A 183 17.72 -27.46 -29.99
N ASP A 184 18.86 -27.77 -30.57
CA ASP A 184 19.00 -27.97 -32.02
C ASP A 184 18.46 -26.82 -32.90
N ALA A 185 18.44 -25.60 -32.37
CA ALA A 185 17.94 -24.42 -33.07
C ALA A 185 19.10 -23.69 -33.80
N GLU A 186 18.78 -23.08 -34.93
CA GLU A 186 19.69 -22.15 -35.60
C GLU A 186 19.82 -20.82 -34.84
N ALA A 187 20.93 -20.13 -35.09
CA ALA A 187 21.14 -18.78 -34.56
C ALA A 187 20.32 -17.75 -35.36
N VAL A 188 19.17 -17.37 -34.86
CA VAL A 188 18.21 -16.46 -35.54
C VAL A 188 18.01 -15.13 -34.81
N ILE A 189 18.36 -15.04 -33.53
CA ILE A 189 18.21 -13.84 -32.73
C ILE A 189 19.37 -12.87 -33.02
N PRO A 190 19.09 -11.62 -33.42
CA PRO A 190 20.14 -10.65 -33.73
C PRO A 190 20.92 -10.25 -32.47
N ASP A 191 22.26 -10.07 -32.61
CA ASP A 191 23.03 -9.46 -31.56
C ASP A 191 22.68 -7.97 -31.39
N ALA A 192 22.67 -7.50 -30.17
CA ALA A 192 22.29 -6.12 -29.87
C ALA A 192 23.34 -5.07 -30.29
N HIS A 193 24.57 -5.46 -30.45
CA HIS A 193 25.72 -4.55 -30.64
C HIS A 193 26.51 -4.84 -31.93
N ASP A 194 26.39 -6.05 -32.51
CA ASP A 194 27.08 -6.47 -33.73
C ASP A 194 26.08 -7.05 -34.74
N PRO A 195 25.68 -6.28 -35.77
CA PRO A 195 24.66 -6.72 -36.74
C PRO A 195 25.08 -7.93 -37.57
N SER A 196 26.36 -8.32 -37.55
CA SER A 196 26.85 -9.51 -38.25
C SER A 196 26.65 -10.81 -37.47
N LYS A 197 26.32 -10.71 -36.15
CA LYS A 197 26.17 -11.85 -35.27
C LYS A 197 24.69 -12.18 -34.99
N LYS A 198 24.46 -13.46 -34.75
CA LYS A 198 23.16 -13.98 -34.29
C LYS A 198 23.41 -15.02 -33.20
N HIS A 199 22.38 -15.18 -32.36
CA HIS A 199 22.38 -16.12 -31.26
C HIS A 199 21.23 -17.12 -31.40
N ARG A 200 21.37 -18.28 -30.78
CA ARG A 200 20.28 -19.23 -30.60
C ARG A 200 19.26 -18.61 -29.66
N PRO A 201 17.95 -18.93 -29.82
CA PRO A 201 16.94 -18.49 -28.86
C PRO A 201 17.26 -18.95 -27.44
N THR A 202 17.07 -18.05 -26.49
CA THR A 202 17.28 -18.29 -25.06
C THR A 202 16.08 -17.86 -24.26
N MET A 203 15.87 -18.47 -23.08
CA MET A 203 14.78 -18.19 -22.15
C MET A 203 15.29 -18.24 -20.71
N LEU A 204 14.60 -17.53 -19.84
CA LEU A 204 14.75 -17.65 -18.39
C LEU A 204 13.98 -18.86 -17.86
N THR A 205 14.28 -19.30 -16.65
CA THR A 205 13.45 -20.31 -15.96
C THR A 205 12.02 -19.79 -15.78
N THR A 206 11.87 -18.51 -15.44
CA THR A 206 10.57 -17.84 -15.31
C THR A 206 9.80 -17.72 -16.61
N ASP A 207 10.47 -17.62 -17.77
CA ASP A 207 9.80 -17.67 -19.07
C ASP A 207 9.18 -19.04 -19.34
N LEU A 208 9.90 -20.10 -18.98
CA LEU A 208 9.41 -21.47 -19.17
C LEU A 208 8.21 -21.78 -18.26
N SER A 209 8.01 -21.04 -17.18
CA SER A 209 6.79 -21.12 -16.39
C SER A 209 5.54 -20.87 -17.23
N LEU A 210 5.62 -19.95 -18.21
CA LEU A 210 4.51 -19.64 -19.12
C LEU A 210 4.16 -20.79 -20.09
N ARG A 211 5.05 -21.77 -20.21
CA ARG A 211 4.81 -22.98 -21.03
C ARG A 211 4.43 -24.18 -20.18
N PHE A 212 4.96 -24.32 -18.96
CA PHE A 212 4.84 -25.54 -18.17
C PHE A 212 3.80 -25.47 -17.05
N ASP A 213 3.50 -24.28 -16.49
CA ASP A 213 2.37 -24.13 -15.57
C ASP A 213 1.06 -24.27 -16.34
N PRO A 214 0.14 -25.17 -15.92
CA PRO A 214 -1.07 -25.47 -16.69
C PRO A 214 -1.98 -24.28 -16.96
N ILE A 215 -2.05 -23.32 -16.01
CA ILE A 215 -2.89 -22.12 -16.14
C ILE A 215 -2.23 -21.15 -17.10
N TYR A 216 -0.94 -20.86 -16.88
CA TYR A 216 -0.17 -19.97 -17.76
C TYR A 216 -0.05 -20.51 -19.18
N GLU A 217 0.12 -21.83 -19.36
CA GLU A 217 0.18 -22.46 -20.67
C GLU A 217 -1.11 -22.20 -21.48
N GLN A 218 -2.26 -22.38 -20.84
CA GLN A 218 -3.56 -22.15 -21.48
C GLN A 218 -3.69 -20.70 -21.97
N ILE A 219 -3.31 -19.73 -21.15
CA ILE A 219 -3.31 -18.30 -21.50
C ILE A 219 -2.31 -18.03 -22.62
N SER A 220 -1.08 -18.52 -22.50
CA SER A 220 0.00 -18.32 -23.47
C SER A 220 -0.35 -18.89 -24.84
N ARG A 221 -0.98 -20.07 -24.91
CA ARG A 221 -1.44 -20.65 -26.17
C ARG A 221 -2.58 -19.87 -26.82
N ARG A 222 -3.49 -19.31 -25.99
CA ARG A 222 -4.53 -18.41 -26.49
C ARG A 222 -3.93 -17.14 -27.10
N PHE A 223 -2.93 -16.55 -26.47
CA PHE A 223 -2.21 -15.39 -26.99
C PHE A 223 -1.39 -15.71 -28.25
N LEU A 224 -0.75 -16.88 -28.30
CA LEU A 224 -0.09 -17.36 -29.52
C LEU A 224 -1.07 -17.46 -30.69
N ALA A 225 -2.28 -17.98 -30.45
CA ALA A 225 -3.31 -18.14 -31.47
C ALA A 225 -4.01 -16.80 -31.84
N ASN A 226 -4.02 -15.83 -30.94
CA ASN A 226 -4.69 -14.54 -31.14
C ASN A 226 -3.78 -13.36 -30.71
N PRO A 227 -2.92 -12.87 -31.64
CA PRO A 227 -2.00 -11.77 -31.38
C PRO A 227 -2.67 -10.45 -30.95
N GLN A 228 -3.90 -10.19 -31.41
CA GLN A 228 -4.64 -8.98 -31.01
C GLN A 228 -5.07 -9.06 -29.55
N ALA A 229 -5.57 -10.21 -29.09
CA ALA A 229 -5.92 -10.40 -27.69
C ALA A 229 -4.69 -10.24 -26.78
N PHE A 230 -3.52 -10.68 -27.23
CA PHE A 230 -2.27 -10.45 -26.51
C PHE A 230 -1.91 -8.95 -26.43
N ALA A 231 -2.01 -8.23 -27.55
CA ALA A 231 -1.71 -6.80 -27.57
C ALA A 231 -2.64 -6.01 -26.65
N ASP A 232 -3.94 -6.33 -26.67
CA ASP A 232 -4.95 -5.68 -25.84
C ASP A 232 -4.73 -5.99 -24.35
N ALA A 233 -4.43 -7.25 -24.02
CA ALA A 233 -4.15 -7.66 -22.65
C ALA A 233 -2.87 -6.98 -22.12
N PHE A 234 -1.81 -6.95 -22.91
CA PHE A 234 -0.57 -6.27 -22.53
C PHE A 234 -0.79 -4.76 -22.32
N ALA A 235 -1.50 -4.09 -23.24
CA ALA A 235 -1.75 -2.65 -23.09
C ALA A 235 -2.49 -2.32 -21.78
N ARG A 236 -3.50 -3.13 -21.42
CA ARG A 236 -4.24 -2.95 -20.16
C ARG A 236 -3.41 -3.28 -18.92
N ALA A 237 -2.67 -4.38 -18.96
CA ALA A 237 -1.81 -4.78 -17.86
C ALA A 237 -0.65 -3.79 -17.65
N TRP A 238 -0.05 -3.29 -18.72
CA TRP A 238 0.96 -2.25 -18.67
C TRP A 238 0.40 -0.93 -18.12
N PHE A 239 -0.80 -0.54 -18.54
CA PHE A 239 -1.49 0.64 -18.00
C PHE A 239 -1.74 0.47 -16.50
N LYS A 240 -2.23 -0.69 -16.06
CA LYS A 240 -2.42 -0.99 -14.64
C LYS A 240 -1.10 -0.93 -13.87
N LEU A 241 -0.04 -1.58 -14.36
CA LEU A 241 1.28 -1.58 -13.73
C LEU A 241 1.82 -0.17 -13.48
N THR A 242 1.66 0.72 -14.47
CA THR A 242 2.24 2.07 -14.45
C THR A 242 1.35 3.12 -13.79
N HIS A 243 0.08 2.84 -13.52
CA HIS A 243 -0.88 3.82 -13.01
C HIS A 243 -1.58 3.41 -11.71
N ARG A 244 -1.37 2.17 -11.23
CA ARG A 244 -2.07 1.68 -10.05
C ARG A 244 -1.81 2.51 -8.79
N ASP A 245 -0.65 3.13 -8.66
CA ASP A 245 -0.26 4.01 -7.56
C ASP A 245 -0.52 5.50 -7.84
N MET A 246 -1.15 5.82 -8.97
CA MET A 246 -1.45 7.20 -9.36
C MET A 246 -2.82 7.69 -8.89
N GLY A 247 -3.63 6.81 -8.32
CA GLY A 247 -4.98 7.11 -7.85
C GLY A 247 -6.04 7.03 -8.95
N PRO A 248 -7.25 7.55 -8.69
CA PRO A 248 -8.36 7.45 -9.62
C PRO A 248 -8.14 8.28 -10.90
N ARG A 249 -8.86 7.90 -11.96
CA ARG A 249 -8.78 8.57 -13.27
C ARG A 249 -8.93 10.10 -13.20
N ALA A 250 -9.67 10.62 -12.23
CA ALA A 250 -9.81 12.07 -12.01
C ALA A 250 -8.49 12.82 -11.81
N ARG A 251 -7.41 12.11 -11.47
CA ARG A 251 -6.06 12.68 -11.30
C ARG A 251 -5.25 12.77 -12.60
N TYR A 252 -5.65 12.06 -13.65
CA TYR A 252 -4.88 11.98 -14.89
C TYR A 252 -5.10 13.24 -15.73
N LEU A 253 -4.04 13.68 -16.40
CA LEU A 253 -4.02 14.90 -17.20
C LEU A 253 -3.58 14.60 -18.64
N GLY A 254 -4.13 15.37 -19.58
CA GLY A 254 -3.73 15.32 -20.97
C GLY A 254 -4.70 14.59 -21.89
N PRO A 255 -4.47 14.66 -23.20
CA PRO A 255 -5.37 14.11 -24.22
C PRO A 255 -5.32 12.58 -24.33
N GLU A 256 -4.25 11.96 -23.83
CA GLU A 256 -4.03 10.52 -23.93
C GLU A 256 -4.70 9.71 -22.79
N VAL A 257 -5.42 10.38 -21.89
CA VAL A 257 -6.14 9.70 -20.79
C VAL A 257 -7.18 8.77 -21.38
N PRO A 258 -7.11 7.44 -21.11
CA PRO A 258 -8.08 6.49 -21.65
C PRO A 258 -9.52 6.82 -21.24
N ALA A 259 -10.46 6.66 -22.17
CA ALA A 259 -11.88 6.83 -21.87
C ALA A 259 -12.41 5.69 -20.97
N GLU A 260 -11.85 4.50 -21.11
CA GLU A 260 -12.18 3.32 -20.30
C GLU A 260 -11.78 3.58 -18.83
N GLN A 261 -12.63 3.17 -17.91
CA GLN A 261 -12.36 3.21 -16.48
C GLN A 261 -12.38 1.78 -15.93
N PHE A 262 -11.33 1.41 -15.23
CA PHE A 262 -11.15 0.05 -14.72
C PHE A 262 -11.55 -0.04 -13.24
N LEU A 263 -11.93 -1.24 -12.81
CA LEU A 263 -12.35 -1.50 -11.44
C LEU A 263 -11.24 -1.16 -10.42
N TRP A 264 -10.00 -1.45 -10.75
CA TRP A 264 -8.83 -1.16 -9.90
C TRP A 264 -8.52 0.34 -9.74
N GLN A 265 -9.16 1.22 -10.50
CA GLN A 265 -9.07 2.68 -10.36
C GLN A 265 -10.05 3.24 -9.32
N ASP A 266 -10.74 2.38 -8.58
CA ASP A 266 -11.73 2.73 -7.57
C ASP A 266 -12.82 3.68 -8.10
N PRO A 267 -13.57 3.27 -9.16
CA PRO A 267 -14.51 4.13 -9.84
C PRO A 267 -15.59 4.67 -8.90
N LEU A 268 -15.99 5.91 -9.14
CA LEU A 268 -17.05 6.59 -8.41
C LEU A 268 -18.14 7.06 -9.38
N PRO A 269 -19.40 7.14 -8.94
CA PRO A 269 -20.42 7.86 -9.68
C PRO A 269 -20.03 9.34 -9.89
N GLU A 270 -20.58 9.96 -10.91
CA GLU A 270 -20.41 11.41 -11.11
C GLU A 270 -20.94 12.20 -9.90
N ALA A 271 -20.20 13.24 -9.51
CA ALA A 271 -20.61 14.13 -8.44
C ALA A 271 -21.93 14.87 -8.82
N PRO A 272 -22.80 15.17 -7.86
CA PRO A 272 -23.99 15.98 -8.11
C PRO A 272 -23.63 17.31 -8.75
N LYS A 273 -24.40 17.72 -9.78
CA LYS A 273 -24.15 18.98 -10.49
C LYS A 273 -24.33 20.21 -9.60
N THR A 274 -25.18 20.10 -8.59
CA THR A 274 -25.45 21.16 -7.63
C THR A 274 -25.14 20.64 -6.22
N PRO A 275 -24.06 21.13 -5.59
CA PRO A 275 -23.76 20.79 -4.20
C PRO A 275 -24.88 21.25 -3.25
N ILE A 276 -25.02 20.57 -2.11
CA ILE A 276 -25.93 21.00 -1.04
C ILE A 276 -25.53 22.39 -0.52
N SER A 277 -26.54 23.21 -0.18
CA SER A 277 -26.31 24.57 0.30
C SER A 277 -25.79 24.61 1.75
N ALA A 278 -25.28 25.77 2.17
CA ALA A 278 -24.88 25.99 3.56
C ALA A 278 -26.07 25.80 4.54
N GLN A 279 -27.30 26.12 4.13
CA GLN A 279 -28.49 25.89 4.91
C GLN A 279 -28.81 24.40 5.04
N ASP A 280 -28.62 23.63 3.97
CA ASP A 280 -28.78 22.18 3.98
C ASP A 280 -27.77 21.52 4.91
N ILE A 281 -26.50 21.95 4.84
CA ILE A 281 -25.45 21.47 5.74
C ILE A 281 -25.81 21.74 7.21
N ALA A 282 -26.29 22.93 7.54
CA ALA A 282 -26.72 23.27 8.89
C ALA A 282 -27.88 22.38 9.35
N THR A 283 -28.86 22.13 8.47
CA THR A 283 -30.00 21.26 8.74
C THR A 283 -29.56 19.82 8.99
N LEU A 284 -28.69 19.29 8.14
CA LEU A 284 -28.14 17.93 8.28
C LEU A 284 -27.29 17.79 9.56
N LYS A 285 -26.46 18.78 9.89
CA LYS A 285 -25.72 18.81 11.17
C LYS A 285 -26.66 18.71 12.37
N GLN A 286 -27.77 19.46 12.36
CA GLN A 286 -28.76 19.38 13.45
C GLN A 286 -29.40 17.99 13.53
N GLN A 287 -29.82 17.42 12.41
CA GLN A 287 -30.39 16.07 12.37
C GLN A 287 -29.44 14.99 12.89
N ILE A 288 -28.15 15.11 12.53
CA ILE A 288 -27.10 14.21 13.04
C ILE A 288 -26.89 14.42 14.55
N ALA A 289 -26.87 15.66 15.03
CA ALA A 289 -26.75 15.97 16.46
C ALA A 289 -27.90 15.38 17.29
N ASP A 290 -29.12 15.35 16.71
CA ASP A 290 -30.37 14.85 17.34
C ASP A 290 -30.56 13.33 17.15
N SER A 291 -29.70 12.65 16.41
CA SER A 291 -29.80 11.21 16.09
C SER A 291 -29.63 10.27 17.29
N GLY A 292 -29.13 10.79 18.40
CA GLY A 292 -28.78 10.01 19.60
C GLY A 292 -27.45 9.28 19.51
N LEU A 293 -26.67 9.46 18.42
CA LEU A 293 -25.33 8.93 18.32
C LEU A 293 -24.34 9.69 19.23
N SER A 294 -23.45 8.95 19.87
CA SER A 294 -22.40 9.52 20.72
C SER A 294 -21.28 10.16 19.89
N VAL A 295 -20.49 11.04 20.53
CA VAL A 295 -19.26 11.61 19.94
C VAL A 295 -18.33 10.51 19.44
N SER A 296 -18.08 9.49 20.28
CA SER A 296 -17.20 8.37 19.93
C SER A 296 -17.67 7.61 18.68
N GLU A 297 -18.98 7.31 18.58
CA GLU A 297 -19.55 6.61 17.43
C GLU A 297 -19.41 7.41 16.14
N LEU A 298 -19.69 8.71 16.17
CA LEU A 298 -19.57 9.60 15.00
C LEU A 298 -18.11 9.76 14.56
N VAL A 299 -17.22 10.04 15.51
CA VAL A 299 -15.80 10.26 15.24
C VAL A 299 -15.12 8.98 14.75
N SER A 300 -15.37 7.83 15.42
CA SER A 300 -14.76 6.55 15.02
C SER A 300 -15.19 6.12 13.62
N THR A 301 -16.46 6.33 13.26
CA THR A 301 -16.96 5.96 11.92
C THR A 301 -16.37 6.84 10.83
N ALA A 302 -16.30 8.16 11.03
CA ALA A 302 -15.69 9.07 10.07
C ALA A 302 -14.18 8.79 9.90
N TRP A 303 -13.48 8.57 11.02
CA TRP A 303 -12.08 8.18 10.98
C TRP A 303 -11.87 6.86 10.23
N ALA A 304 -12.66 5.83 10.56
CA ALA A 304 -12.58 4.52 9.91
C ALA A 304 -12.78 4.61 8.39
N SER A 305 -13.68 5.49 7.94
CA SER A 305 -13.92 5.73 6.52
C SER A 305 -12.72 6.42 5.85
N ALA A 306 -12.28 7.55 6.41
CA ALA A 306 -11.26 8.41 5.80
C ALA A 306 -9.84 7.84 5.93
N SER A 307 -9.52 7.21 7.06
CA SER A 307 -8.16 6.74 7.35
C SER A 307 -7.73 5.49 6.58
N THR A 308 -8.58 4.92 5.73
CA THR A 308 -8.18 3.91 4.74
C THR A 308 -7.32 4.50 3.62
N PHE A 309 -7.28 5.83 3.48
CA PHE A 309 -6.46 6.49 2.49
C PHE A 309 -4.97 6.14 2.64
N ARG A 310 -4.32 5.93 1.49
CA ARG A 310 -2.89 5.66 1.40
C ARG A 310 -2.24 6.66 0.44
N GLY A 311 -1.32 7.46 0.97
CA GLY A 311 -0.58 8.44 0.18
C GLY A 311 0.38 7.81 -0.83
N SER A 312 0.72 6.53 -0.67
CA SER A 312 1.61 5.77 -1.55
C SER A 312 0.97 5.44 -2.90
N ASP A 313 -0.27 4.96 -2.91
CA ASP A 313 -0.99 4.53 -4.10
C ASP A 313 -2.30 5.31 -4.36
N LYS A 314 -2.61 6.30 -3.51
CA LYS A 314 -3.79 7.17 -3.63
C LYS A 314 -5.12 6.41 -3.55
N ARG A 315 -5.15 5.27 -2.92
CA ARG A 315 -6.34 4.45 -2.70
C ARG A 315 -6.96 4.71 -1.33
N GLY A 316 -8.19 4.24 -1.15
CA GLY A 316 -8.94 4.44 0.09
C GLY A 316 -9.49 5.86 0.23
N GLY A 317 -9.89 6.22 1.45
CA GLY A 317 -10.51 7.50 1.76
C GLY A 317 -12.01 7.42 1.97
N ALA A 318 -12.62 8.56 2.30
CA ALA A 318 -14.03 8.65 2.66
C ALA A 318 -14.98 8.63 1.46
N ASN A 319 -14.50 9.05 0.28
CA ASN A 319 -15.30 9.14 -0.93
C ASN A 319 -15.71 7.73 -1.40
N GLY A 320 -16.95 7.59 -1.83
CA GLY A 320 -17.51 6.29 -2.18
C GLY A 320 -18.24 5.60 -1.03
N ALA A 321 -18.09 6.05 0.21
CA ALA A 321 -18.66 5.41 1.40
C ALA A 321 -18.42 3.89 1.44
N ARG A 322 -17.25 3.42 0.95
CA ARG A 322 -16.96 1.99 0.82
C ARG A 322 -16.90 1.26 2.16
N ILE A 323 -16.81 2.00 3.26
CA ILE A 323 -16.92 1.45 4.61
C ILE A 323 -18.22 0.65 4.85
N ARG A 324 -19.30 0.92 4.08
CA ARG A 324 -20.57 0.17 4.12
C ARG A 324 -20.59 -1.08 3.26
N LEU A 325 -19.58 -1.26 2.41
CA LEU A 325 -19.48 -2.34 1.43
C LEU A 325 -18.45 -3.40 1.87
N ALA A 326 -18.55 -4.60 1.31
CA ALA A 326 -17.50 -5.57 1.45
C ALA A 326 -16.22 -5.09 0.71
N PRO A 327 -15.02 -5.32 1.26
CA PRO A 327 -14.75 -6.04 2.52
C PRO A 327 -14.77 -5.14 3.77
N GLN A 328 -14.77 -3.80 3.63
CA GLN A 328 -14.52 -2.85 4.73
C GLN A 328 -15.55 -2.93 5.86
N LYS A 329 -16.81 -3.20 5.54
CA LYS A 329 -17.90 -3.29 6.55
C LYS A 329 -17.66 -4.39 7.58
N ASP A 330 -16.89 -5.41 7.21
CA ASP A 330 -16.67 -6.62 8.00
C ASP A 330 -15.31 -6.60 8.73
N TRP A 331 -14.46 -5.59 8.48
CA TRP A 331 -13.17 -5.48 9.16
C TRP A 331 -13.34 -5.23 10.66
N ALA A 332 -12.61 -6.02 11.47
CA ALA A 332 -12.69 -5.91 12.93
C ALA A 332 -12.39 -4.49 13.45
N VAL A 333 -11.40 -3.82 12.85
CA VAL A 333 -11.02 -2.44 13.18
C VAL A 333 -12.16 -1.44 13.00
N ASN A 334 -13.14 -1.74 12.17
CA ASN A 334 -14.31 -0.90 11.90
C ASN A 334 -15.48 -1.19 12.85
N GLN A 335 -15.32 -2.15 13.76
CA GLN A 335 -16.33 -2.50 14.76
C GLN A 335 -17.72 -2.71 14.11
N PRO A 336 -17.96 -3.80 13.35
CA PRO A 336 -19.11 -3.98 12.46
C PRO A 336 -20.47 -3.69 13.08
N LYS A 337 -20.68 -4.04 14.36
CA LYS A 337 -21.95 -3.79 15.06
C LYS A 337 -22.18 -2.29 15.31
N GLN A 338 -21.15 -1.56 15.75
CA GLN A 338 -21.23 -0.11 15.93
C GLN A 338 -21.38 0.60 14.59
N LEU A 339 -20.60 0.19 13.58
CA LEU A 339 -20.68 0.72 12.23
C LEU A 339 -22.10 0.59 11.67
N ALA A 340 -22.71 -0.59 11.74
CA ALA A 340 -24.07 -0.83 11.26
C ALA A 340 -25.10 0.09 11.97
N LYS A 341 -24.96 0.32 13.29
CA LYS A 341 -25.80 1.25 14.04
C LYS A 341 -25.70 2.68 13.50
N VAL A 342 -24.46 3.16 13.28
CA VAL A 342 -24.21 4.53 12.79
C VAL A 342 -24.72 4.69 11.37
N LEU A 343 -24.40 3.75 10.47
CA LEU A 343 -24.86 3.78 9.09
C LEU A 343 -26.39 3.80 9.00
N ALA A 344 -27.09 2.95 9.75
CA ALA A 344 -28.55 2.94 9.76
C ALA A 344 -29.17 4.27 10.24
N ALA A 345 -28.49 5.01 11.13
CA ALA A 345 -28.96 6.33 11.54
C ALA A 345 -28.72 7.37 10.43
N LEU A 346 -27.57 7.35 9.77
CA LEU A 346 -27.24 8.27 8.68
C LEU A 346 -28.09 8.00 7.43
N GLU A 347 -28.36 6.74 7.10
CA GLU A 347 -29.25 6.34 6.00
C GLU A 347 -30.70 6.83 6.22
N ARG A 348 -31.19 6.82 7.45
CA ARG A 348 -32.51 7.43 7.78
C ARG A 348 -32.51 8.94 7.55
N ILE A 349 -31.41 9.63 7.89
CA ILE A 349 -31.26 11.06 7.63
C ILE A 349 -31.22 11.32 6.13
N GLN A 350 -30.43 10.54 5.39
CA GLN A 350 -30.33 10.60 3.92
C GLN A 350 -31.72 10.46 3.28
N SER A 351 -32.43 9.40 3.65
CA SER A 351 -33.76 9.10 3.09
C SER A 351 -34.82 10.15 3.42
N GLY A 352 -34.68 10.84 4.56
CA GLY A 352 -35.59 11.91 5.00
C GLY A 352 -35.24 13.30 4.44
N PHE A 353 -34.08 13.46 3.84
CA PHE A 353 -33.62 14.73 3.28
C PHE A 353 -34.27 15.00 1.93
N LYS A 354 -34.74 16.23 1.70
CA LYS A 354 -35.44 16.59 0.46
C LYS A 354 -34.52 16.86 -0.73
N GLY A 355 -33.25 17.05 -0.47
CA GLY A 355 -32.21 17.22 -1.49
C GLY A 355 -31.48 15.91 -1.79
N GLU A 356 -30.39 16.02 -2.52
CA GLU A 356 -29.48 14.91 -2.80
C GLU A 356 -28.21 15.05 -1.95
N VAL A 357 -27.94 14.08 -1.08
CA VAL A 357 -26.72 14.02 -0.27
C VAL A 357 -26.21 12.58 -0.24
N SER A 358 -24.90 12.39 -0.41
CA SER A 358 -24.30 11.06 -0.33
C SER A 358 -24.14 10.61 1.13
N LEU A 359 -24.13 9.30 1.33
CA LEU A 359 -23.78 8.74 2.64
C LEU A 359 -22.32 9.04 2.99
N ALA A 360 -21.43 9.10 2.00
CA ALA A 360 -20.04 9.53 2.17
C ALA A 360 -19.94 10.93 2.79
N ASP A 361 -20.72 11.88 2.29
CA ASP A 361 -20.78 13.23 2.88
C ASP A 361 -21.39 13.21 4.29
N LEU A 362 -22.43 12.41 4.52
CA LEU A 362 -23.04 12.29 5.85
C LEU A 362 -22.11 11.66 6.89
N ILE A 363 -21.28 10.70 6.52
CA ILE A 363 -20.27 10.11 7.39
C ILE A 363 -19.25 11.16 7.82
N VAL A 364 -18.71 11.93 6.88
CA VAL A 364 -17.74 12.98 7.16
C VAL A 364 -18.37 14.12 7.97
N LEU A 365 -19.59 14.53 7.61
CA LEU A 365 -20.33 15.54 8.34
C LEU A 365 -20.68 15.08 9.76
N GLY A 366 -20.96 13.79 9.94
CA GLY A 366 -21.16 13.17 11.25
C GLY A 366 -19.92 13.29 12.14
N GLY A 367 -18.72 13.02 11.57
CA GLY A 367 -17.46 13.25 12.25
C GLY A 367 -17.28 14.72 12.66
N ALA A 368 -17.58 15.65 11.77
CA ALA A 368 -17.53 17.08 12.07
C ALA A 368 -18.47 17.47 13.23
N VAL A 369 -19.72 16.97 13.23
CA VAL A 369 -20.68 17.18 14.32
C VAL A 369 -20.15 16.62 15.65
N GLY A 370 -19.55 15.43 15.62
CA GLY A 370 -18.94 14.82 16.80
C GLY A 370 -17.83 15.68 17.39
N VAL A 371 -16.93 16.19 16.53
CA VAL A 371 -15.82 17.07 16.94
C VAL A 371 -16.33 18.40 17.47
N GLU A 372 -17.26 19.06 16.78
CA GLU A 372 -17.85 20.34 17.21
C GLU A 372 -18.55 20.21 18.58
N LYS A 373 -19.32 19.13 18.77
CA LYS A 373 -20.00 18.83 20.03
C LYS A 373 -18.99 18.62 21.19
N ALA A 374 -17.93 17.90 20.91
CA ALA A 374 -16.88 17.64 21.89
C ALA A 374 -16.07 18.91 22.23
N ALA A 375 -15.76 19.73 21.24
CA ALA A 375 -15.08 21.00 21.43
C ALA A 375 -15.93 21.98 22.28
N LYS A 376 -17.23 22.06 21.98
CA LYS A 376 -18.16 22.88 22.76
C LYS A 376 -18.24 22.42 24.21
N ALA A 377 -18.23 21.11 24.48
CA ALA A 377 -18.17 20.54 25.83
C ALA A 377 -16.87 20.91 26.53
N GLY A 378 -15.77 21.09 25.78
CA GLY A 378 -14.47 21.57 26.26
C GLY A 378 -14.36 23.10 26.44
N GLY A 379 -15.44 23.85 26.14
CA GLY A 379 -15.45 25.31 26.23
C GLY A 379 -14.90 26.02 24.99
N HIS A 380 -14.78 25.30 23.85
CA HIS A 380 -14.30 25.87 22.60
C HIS A 380 -15.44 25.90 21.57
N ASP A 381 -15.67 27.07 20.99
CA ASP A 381 -16.60 27.25 19.86
C ASP A 381 -15.81 27.16 18.56
N VAL A 382 -15.96 26.05 17.84
CA VAL A 382 -15.26 25.76 16.58
C VAL A 382 -16.24 25.29 15.52
N SER A 383 -15.93 25.59 14.28
CA SER A 383 -16.58 25.02 13.11
C SER A 383 -15.57 24.13 12.38
N VAL A 384 -15.89 22.85 12.21
CA VAL A 384 -15.06 21.94 11.44
C VAL A 384 -15.31 22.17 9.95
N PRO A 385 -14.27 22.47 9.16
CA PRO A 385 -14.39 22.59 7.72
C PRO A 385 -15.03 21.35 7.09
N PHE A 386 -15.94 21.56 6.16
CA PHE A 386 -16.63 20.51 5.43
C PHE A 386 -16.93 20.97 4.01
N THR A 387 -16.47 20.21 3.03
CA THR A 387 -16.76 20.43 1.61
C THR A 387 -17.62 19.28 1.10
N PRO A 388 -18.88 19.53 0.67
CA PRO A 388 -19.75 18.51 0.09
C PRO A 388 -19.28 18.08 -1.30
N GLY A 389 -19.90 17.01 -1.83
CA GLY A 389 -19.68 16.53 -3.20
C GLY A 389 -19.05 15.16 -3.31
N ARG A 390 -18.92 14.42 -2.21
CA ARG A 390 -18.62 12.99 -2.26
C ARG A 390 -19.79 12.22 -2.83
N THR A 391 -19.50 11.05 -3.38
CA THR A 391 -20.53 10.16 -3.95
C THR A 391 -20.45 8.78 -3.31
N ASP A 392 -21.46 7.95 -3.52
CA ASP A 392 -21.56 6.62 -2.96
C ASP A 392 -21.29 5.56 -4.03
N ALA A 393 -20.18 4.84 -3.91
CA ALA A 393 -19.87 3.73 -4.80
C ALA A 393 -20.82 2.55 -4.58
N SER A 394 -21.04 1.75 -5.63
CA SER A 394 -21.71 0.46 -5.52
C SER A 394 -20.73 -0.67 -5.18
N GLN A 395 -21.26 -1.84 -4.84
CA GLN A 395 -20.43 -3.04 -4.65
C GLN A 395 -19.71 -3.42 -5.95
N ASP A 396 -20.37 -3.28 -7.10
CA ASP A 396 -19.77 -3.58 -8.42
C ASP A 396 -18.67 -2.58 -8.82
N GLN A 397 -18.61 -1.43 -8.18
CA GLN A 397 -17.55 -0.42 -8.32
C GLN A 397 -16.43 -0.62 -7.28
N THR A 398 -16.45 -1.70 -6.52
CA THR A 398 -15.50 -1.99 -5.45
C THR A 398 -14.74 -3.27 -5.75
N ASP A 399 -13.45 -3.15 -6.02
CA ASP A 399 -12.53 -4.27 -6.20
C ASP A 399 -12.26 -4.93 -4.85
N VAL A 400 -13.09 -5.92 -4.49
CA VAL A 400 -13.10 -6.54 -3.15
C VAL A 400 -11.75 -7.15 -2.81
N GLU A 401 -11.12 -7.85 -3.74
CA GLU A 401 -9.84 -8.52 -3.52
C GLU A 401 -8.72 -7.52 -3.28
N SER A 402 -8.63 -6.51 -4.14
CA SER A 402 -7.58 -5.51 -4.01
C SER A 402 -7.82 -4.53 -2.85
N PHE A 403 -9.05 -4.40 -2.35
CA PHE A 403 -9.32 -3.67 -1.11
C PHE A 403 -8.87 -4.40 0.15
N ALA A 404 -8.66 -5.71 0.10
CA ALA A 404 -8.18 -6.48 1.26
C ALA A 404 -6.85 -5.93 1.81
N VAL A 405 -5.95 -5.47 0.94
CA VAL A 405 -4.66 -4.87 1.34
C VAL A 405 -4.79 -3.50 2.01
N LEU A 406 -5.96 -2.88 1.98
CA LEU A 406 -6.25 -1.63 2.70
C LEU A 406 -6.71 -1.89 4.14
N GLU A 407 -7.00 -3.15 4.51
CA GLU A 407 -7.33 -3.48 5.89
C GLU A 407 -6.17 -3.10 6.82
N PRO A 408 -6.39 -2.20 7.78
CA PRO A 408 -5.31 -1.80 8.67
C PRO A 408 -4.76 -2.98 9.48
N ALA A 409 -3.48 -3.29 9.30
CA ALA A 409 -2.76 -4.19 10.19
C ALA A 409 -2.61 -3.56 11.58
N ALA A 410 -2.44 -2.25 11.60
CA ALA A 410 -2.47 -1.43 12.81
C ALA A 410 -3.07 -0.06 12.54
N ASP A 411 -3.70 0.51 13.55
CA ASP A 411 -4.14 1.90 13.58
C ASP A 411 -3.85 2.49 14.96
N GLY A 412 -2.65 3.02 15.12
CA GLY A 412 -2.21 3.62 16.37
C GLY A 412 -3.05 4.83 16.80
N PHE A 413 -3.78 5.47 15.87
CA PHE A 413 -4.73 6.54 16.20
C PHE A 413 -5.94 6.05 16.97
N ARG A 414 -6.30 4.75 16.86
CA ARG A 414 -7.39 4.09 17.59
C ARG A 414 -6.91 2.99 18.52
N ASN A 415 -5.62 2.92 18.85
CA ASN A 415 -5.00 1.87 19.65
C ASN A 415 -5.32 0.44 19.16
N TYR A 416 -5.29 0.23 17.85
CA TYR A 416 -5.57 -1.05 17.23
C TYR A 416 -4.31 -1.68 16.63
N VAL A 417 -4.09 -2.95 16.92
CA VAL A 417 -3.07 -3.79 16.28
C VAL A 417 -3.67 -5.18 16.05
N ARG A 418 -3.63 -5.66 14.81
CA ARG A 418 -4.10 -7.00 14.44
C ARG A 418 -2.96 -8.00 14.57
N GLY A 419 -2.93 -8.72 15.67
CA GLY A 419 -1.91 -9.75 15.90
C GLY A 419 -0.60 -9.21 16.47
N ARG A 420 0.49 -9.93 16.23
CA ARG A 420 1.84 -9.57 16.69
C ARG A 420 2.70 -9.20 15.49
N PHE A 421 3.48 -8.15 15.63
CA PHE A 421 4.44 -7.69 14.64
C PHE A 421 5.83 -7.63 15.26
N SER A 422 6.87 -7.82 14.45
CA SER A 422 8.27 -7.61 14.85
C SER A 422 8.59 -6.14 15.14
N VAL A 423 7.86 -5.22 14.47
CA VAL A 423 7.98 -3.77 14.71
C VAL A 423 7.07 -3.31 15.84
N PRO A 424 7.51 -2.39 16.70
CA PRO A 424 6.74 -1.90 17.84
C PRO A 424 5.57 -1.00 17.42
N ALA A 425 4.55 -0.88 18.27
CA ALA A 425 3.31 -0.15 17.99
C ALA A 425 3.52 1.32 17.61
N GLU A 426 4.52 1.99 18.17
CA GLU A 426 4.89 3.36 17.82
C GLU A 426 5.46 3.49 16.40
N ALA A 427 6.16 2.49 15.89
CA ALA A 427 6.63 2.47 14.51
C ALA A 427 5.45 2.28 13.55
N LEU A 428 4.49 1.40 13.89
CA LEU A 428 3.26 1.22 13.12
C LEU A 428 2.37 2.47 13.12
N LEU A 429 2.38 3.26 14.21
CA LEU A 429 1.71 4.56 14.23
C LEU A 429 2.35 5.56 13.25
N ILE A 430 3.67 5.60 13.18
CA ILE A 430 4.40 6.46 12.24
C ILE A 430 4.12 6.04 10.79
N ASP A 431 4.12 4.74 10.51
CA ASP A 431 3.74 4.20 9.19
C ASP A 431 2.35 4.68 8.79
N LYS A 432 1.37 4.51 9.66
CA LYS A 432 0.01 4.97 9.41
C LYS A 432 -0.08 6.48 9.19
N ALA A 433 0.66 7.27 9.98
CA ALA A 433 0.73 8.72 9.80
C ALA A 433 1.34 9.11 8.44
N GLN A 434 2.36 8.40 7.98
CA GLN A 434 2.95 8.61 6.66
C GLN A 434 2.00 8.23 5.52
N LEU A 435 1.28 7.12 5.62
CA LEU A 435 0.25 6.76 4.65
C LEU A 435 -0.84 7.84 4.55
N LEU A 436 -1.19 8.48 5.66
CA LEU A 436 -2.08 9.64 5.71
C LEU A 436 -1.38 10.96 5.36
N THR A 437 -0.11 10.94 4.97
CA THR A 437 0.69 12.13 4.63
C THR A 437 0.76 13.18 5.75
N LEU A 438 0.65 12.76 7.01
CA LEU A 438 0.64 13.63 8.18
C LEU A 438 2.05 14.03 8.62
N THR A 439 2.18 15.25 9.08
CA THR A 439 3.37 15.73 9.81
C THR A 439 3.35 15.28 11.26
N ALA A 440 4.49 15.35 11.96
CA ALA A 440 4.57 15.01 13.38
C ALA A 440 3.62 15.86 14.27
N PRO A 441 3.46 17.19 14.08
CA PRO A 441 2.45 17.96 14.81
C PRO A 441 1.01 17.48 14.56
N GLU A 442 0.63 17.21 13.29
CA GLU A 442 -0.71 16.71 12.95
C GLU A 442 -0.97 15.33 13.58
N MET A 443 0.00 14.41 13.48
CA MET A 443 -0.08 13.10 14.13
C MET A 443 -0.28 13.27 15.66
N THR A 444 0.50 14.14 16.29
CA THR A 444 0.44 14.39 17.74
C THR A 444 -0.94 14.91 18.14
N ALA A 445 -1.44 15.94 17.44
CA ALA A 445 -2.76 16.50 17.72
C ALA A 445 -3.88 15.46 17.54
N LEU A 446 -3.84 14.68 16.46
CA LEU A 446 -4.84 13.65 16.17
C LEU A 446 -4.83 12.53 17.20
N VAL A 447 -3.68 12.01 17.60
CA VAL A 447 -3.62 10.96 18.62
C VAL A 447 -4.20 11.46 19.94
N GLY A 448 -3.74 12.61 20.44
CA GLY A 448 -4.24 13.16 21.69
C GLY A 448 -5.75 13.42 21.67
N GLY A 449 -6.26 13.97 20.56
CA GLY A 449 -7.70 14.23 20.40
C GLY A 449 -8.54 12.96 20.29
N LEU A 450 -8.15 12.01 19.46
CA LEU A 450 -8.89 10.76 19.31
C LEU A 450 -8.95 9.95 20.61
N ARG A 451 -7.91 10.02 21.46
CA ARG A 451 -7.91 9.40 22.80
C ARG A 451 -8.99 10.02 23.69
N VAL A 452 -9.00 11.33 23.83
CA VAL A 452 -9.99 12.00 24.70
C VAL A 452 -11.41 11.93 24.15
N LEU A 453 -11.57 11.76 22.81
CA LEU A 453 -12.86 11.53 22.18
C LEU A 453 -13.37 10.09 22.32
N GLY A 454 -12.55 9.18 22.84
CA GLY A 454 -12.91 7.78 23.03
C GLY A 454 -13.03 6.99 21.74
N ALA A 455 -12.19 7.30 20.74
CA ALA A 455 -12.22 6.68 19.43
C ALA A 455 -11.49 5.31 19.35
N ASN A 456 -10.96 4.81 20.45
CA ASN A 456 -10.28 3.52 20.50
C ASN A 456 -11.19 2.37 20.05
N VAL A 457 -10.62 1.40 19.35
CA VAL A 457 -11.33 0.18 18.96
C VAL A 457 -11.76 -0.59 20.21
N ASP A 458 -12.94 -1.21 20.16
CA ASP A 458 -13.57 -1.97 21.26
C ASP A 458 -13.71 -1.20 22.58
N GLY A 459 -13.67 0.12 22.54
CA GLY A 459 -13.82 0.98 23.69
C GLY A 459 -12.69 0.86 24.72
N SER A 460 -11.47 0.41 24.28
CA SER A 460 -10.29 0.35 25.12
C SER A 460 -10.04 1.69 25.81
N LYS A 461 -9.59 1.62 27.05
CA LYS A 461 -9.23 2.80 27.86
C LYS A 461 -7.74 3.17 27.78
N ASP A 462 -6.96 2.42 27.03
CA ASP A 462 -5.54 2.70 26.87
C ASP A 462 -5.32 4.04 26.17
N GLY A 463 -4.51 4.89 26.77
CA GLY A 463 -4.26 6.24 26.27
C GLY A 463 -5.37 7.25 26.54
N VAL A 464 -6.52 6.85 27.12
CA VAL A 464 -7.62 7.77 27.48
C VAL A 464 -7.28 8.50 28.79
N PHE A 465 -6.32 9.43 28.70
CA PHE A 465 -5.80 10.15 29.87
C PHE A 465 -6.67 11.38 30.19
N THR A 466 -7.96 11.15 30.46
CA THR A 466 -8.91 12.20 30.83
C THR A 466 -10.03 11.65 31.70
N ASP A 467 -10.53 12.47 32.61
CA ASP A 467 -11.73 12.19 33.41
C ASP A 467 -13.05 12.59 32.68
N ARG A 468 -12.91 13.17 31.49
CA ARG A 468 -14.03 13.72 30.67
C ARG A 468 -14.04 13.13 29.26
N PRO A 469 -14.11 11.80 29.09
CA PRO A 469 -14.11 11.22 27.75
C PRO A 469 -15.29 11.76 26.91
N GLY A 470 -15.03 11.99 25.61
CA GLY A 470 -15.99 12.65 24.71
C GLY A 470 -15.91 14.18 24.71
N THR A 471 -14.98 14.76 25.47
CA THR A 471 -14.70 16.20 25.48
C THR A 471 -13.36 16.46 24.79
N LEU A 472 -13.34 17.32 23.78
CA LEU A 472 -12.09 17.68 23.10
C LEU A 472 -11.30 18.66 23.98
N SER A 473 -10.29 18.14 24.64
CA SER A 473 -9.41 18.87 25.55
C SER A 473 -7.96 18.39 25.40
N ASN A 474 -7.01 19.17 25.90
CA ASN A 474 -5.59 18.80 25.93
C ASN A 474 -5.22 17.88 27.11
N ASP A 475 -6.21 17.29 27.78
CA ASP A 475 -6.03 16.43 28.96
C ASP A 475 -5.06 15.29 28.72
N PHE A 476 -5.05 14.69 27.51
CA PHE A 476 -4.08 13.64 27.14
C PHE A 476 -2.64 14.07 27.43
N PHE A 477 -2.27 15.24 26.96
CA PHE A 477 -0.88 15.75 27.11
C PHE A 477 -0.60 16.20 28.52
N VAL A 478 -1.54 16.88 29.15
CA VAL A 478 -1.42 17.34 30.55
C VAL A 478 -1.19 16.16 31.49
N ASN A 479 -1.97 15.09 31.35
CA ASN A 479 -1.88 13.94 32.24
C ASN A 479 -0.70 13.01 31.89
N LEU A 480 -0.34 12.89 30.59
CA LEU A 480 0.84 12.14 30.17
C LEU A 480 2.15 12.74 30.75
N LEU A 481 2.24 14.08 30.78
CA LEU A 481 3.45 14.81 31.17
C LEU A 481 3.44 15.26 32.63
N ASP A 482 2.40 14.92 33.40
CA ASP A 482 2.31 15.27 34.80
C ASP A 482 3.45 14.60 35.61
N MET A 483 4.27 15.40 36.26
CA MET A 483 5.43 14.93 37.02
C MET A 483 5.08 14.07 38.25
N GLY A 484 3.82 14.13 38.71
CA GLY A 484 3.30 13.26 39.76
C GLY A 484 2.85 11.89 39.27
N THR A 485 2.79 11.67 37.96
CA THR A 485 2.41 10.40 37.35
C THR A 485 3.64 9.52 37.11
N GLN A 486 3.61 8.30 37.63
CA GLN A 486 4.67 7.30 37.42
C GLN A 486 4.15 6.16 36.57
N TRP A 487 4.84 5.84 35.50
CA TRP A 487 4.48 4.75 34.58
C TRP A 487 5.29 3.48 34.90
N LYS A 488 4.62 2.32 34.85
CA LYS A 488 5.25 1.01 34.99
C LYS A 488 4.76 0.09 33.85
N ALA A 489 5.66 -0.72 33.31
CA ALA A 489 5.30 -1.75 32.35
C ALA A 489 4.37 -2.79 33.01
N LYS A 490 3.34 -3.22 32.28
CA LYS A 490 2.38 -4.25 32.70
C LYS A 490 1.87 -5.02 31.47
N GLY A 491 2.32 -6.25 31.35
CA GLY A 491 2.05 -7.03 30.14
C GLY A 491 2.61 -6.33 28.90
N ASP A 492 1.80 -6.22 27.85
CA ASP A 492 2.16 -5.54 26.60
C ASP A 492 1.94 -4.01 26.63
N GLY A 493 1.48 -3.47 27.76
CA GLY A 493 1.18 -2.05 27.96
C GLY A 493 1.83 -1.47 29.19
N TYR A 494 1.24 -0.37 29.68
CA TYR A 494 1.72 0.37 30.85
C TYR A 494 0.54 0.76 31.74
N GLU A 495 0.81 0.83 33.04
CA GLU A 495 -0.11 1.41 34.02
C GLU A 495 0.55 2.57 34.75
N SER A 496 -0.23 3.56 35.12
CA SER A 496 0.22 4.68 35.90
C SER A 496 -0.15 4.54 37.38
N SER A 497 0.65 5.21 38.23
CA SER A 497 0.35 5.46 39.65
C SER A 497 0.60 6.91 39.96
N GLY A 498 0.00 7.43 41.01
CA GLY A 498 0.09 8.83 41.42
C GLY A 498 -1.22 9.57 41.20
N LYS A 499 -1.21 10.62 40.38
CA LYS A 499 -2.36 11.50 40.21
C LYS A 499 -3.57 10.87 39.48
N GLY A 500 -3.35 9.87 38.63
CA GLY A 500 -4.42 9.16 37.93
C GLY A 500 -4.07 7.68 37.76
N ALA A 501 -5.09 6.83 37.66
CA ALA A 501 -4.94 5.40 37.36
C ALA A 501 -5.23 5.19 35.87
N TRP A 502 -4.21 5.45 35.04
CA TRP A 502 -4.31 5.33 33.58
C TRP A 502 -3.65 4.03 33.09
N THR A 503 -4.12 3.52 31.98
CA THR A 503 -3.43 2.52 31.17
C THR A 503 -3.07 3.10 29.81
N GLY A 504 -1.96 2.64 29.23
CA GLY A 504 -1.53 3.12 27.92
C GLY A 504 -0.66 2.10 27.20
N THR A 505 -0.52 2.30 25.92
CA THR A 505 0.34 1.52 25.04
C THR A 505 1.67 2.23 24.77
N ARG A 506 2.58 1.57 24.06
CA ARG A 506 3.80 2.21 23.55
C ARG A 506 3.48 3.39 22.64
N ALA A 507 2.42 3.28 21.82
CA ALA A 507 1.96 4.35 20.93
C ALA A 507 1.44 5.59 21.68
N ASP A 508 1.06 5.46 22.95
CA ASP A 508 0.67 6.58 23.80
C ASP A 508 1.88 7.20 24.51
N LEU A 509 2.72 6.37 25.11
CA LEU A 509 3.84 6.84 25.93
C LEU A 509 4.99 7.42 25.10
N VAL A 510 5.09 7.10 23.83
CA VAL A 510 6.11 7.67 22.94
C VAL A 510 6.05 9.21 22.88
N PHE A 511 4.86 9.80 23.05
CA PHE A 511 4.67 11.26 23.10
C PHE A 511 5.25 11.92 24.37
N GLY A 512 5.54 11.13 25.39
CA GLY A 512 6.25 11.59 26.58
C GLY A 512 7.75 11.25 26.60
N SER A 513 8.21 10.33 25.75
CA SER A 513 9.56 9.77 25.79
C SER A 513 10.45 10.12 24.58
N ASN A 514 9.87 10.25 23.38
CA ASN A 514 10.63 10.68 22.20
C ASN A 514 10.84 12.20 22.23
N SER A 515 12.06 12.68 22.03
CA SER A 515 12.42 14.09 22.19
C SER A 515 11.61 15.04 21.29
N VAL A 516 11.33 14.67 20.05
CA VAL A 516 10.56 15.49 19.11
C VAL A 516 9.08 15.50 19.49
N LEU A 517 8.50 14.32 19.70
CA LEU A 517 7.07 14.19 20.05
C LEU A 517 6.77 14.78 21.43
N ARG A 518 7.71 14.65 22.38
CA ARG A 518 7.57 15.27 23.68
C ARG A 518 7.56 16.79 23.60
N ALA A 519 8.43 17.40 22.80
CA ALA A 519 8.44 18.85 22.63
C ALA A 519 7.09 19.37 22.08
N LEU A 520 6.46 18.62 21.15
CA LEU A 520 5.11 18.94 20.66
C LEU A 520 4.04 18.74 21.75
N ALA A 521 4.14 17.66 22.51
CA ALA A 521 3.23 17.39 23.62
C ALA A 521 3.31 18.46 24.71
N GLU A 522 4.50 18.97 25.03
CA GLU A 522 4.70 20.07 25.99
C GLU A 522 4.04 21.38 25.57
N VAL A 523 4.04 21.69 24.26
CA VAL A 523 3.30 22.85 23.74
C VAL A 523 1.80 22.72 24.02
N TYR A 524 1.23 21.54 23.78
CA TYR A 524 -0.20 21.31 24.03
C TYR A 524 -0.53 21.17 25.52
N ALA A 525 0.41 20.69 26.34
CA ALA A 525 0.24 20.56 27.79
C ALA A 525 0.38 21.88 28.56
N SER A 526 0.90 22.94 27.94
CA SER A 526 1.06 24.26 28.58
C SER A 526 -0.30 24.83 29.01
N ALA A 527 -0.29 25.73 30.01
CA ALA A 527 -1.49 26.29 30.60
C ALA A 527 -2.38 27.04 29.59
N ASP A 528 -1.82 27.56 28.53
CA ASP A 528 -2.48 28.26 27.41
C ASP A 528 -2.59 27.39 26.15
N GLY A 529 -2.08 26.16 26.17
CA GLY A 529 -2.01 25.25 25.03
C GLY A 529 -3.35 24.71 24.53
N GLY A 530 -4.39 24.71 25.37
CA GLY A 530 -5.67 24.08 25.07
C GLY A 530 -6.36 24.61 23.80
N LYS A 531 -6.36 25.93 23.61
CA LYS A 531 -6.95 26.54 22.40
C LYS A 531 -6.19 26.16 21.13
N LYS A 532 -4.85 26.24 21.20
CA LYS A 532 -3.99 25.84 20.07
C LYS A 532 -4.19 24.37 19.72
N PHE A 533 -4.20 23.49 20.72
CA PHE A 533 -4.46 22.06 20.51
C PHE A 533 -5.78 21.80 19.76
N VAL A 534 -6.88 22.43 20.20
CA VAL A 534 -8.19 22.24 19.54
C VAL A 534 -8.16 22.74 18.10
N GLN A 535 -7.51 23.87 17.82
CA GLN A 535 -7.38 24.40 16.46
C GLN A 535 -6.55 23.46 15.57
N ASP A 536 -5.42 22.99 16.05
CA ASP A 536 -4.53 22.09 15.32
C ASP A 536 -5.20 20.72 15.08
N PHE A 537 -5.95 20.21 16.08
CA PHE A 537 -6.75 18.99 15.92
C PHE A 537 -7.80 19.15 14.81
N VAL A 538 -8.58 20.24 14.84
CA VAL A 538 -9.62 20.50 13.83
C VAL A 538 -9.01 20.60 12.43
N ALA A 539 -7.87 21.28 12.29
CA ALA A 539 -7.18 21.40 11.00
C ALA A 539 -6.69 20.04 10.49
N ALA A 540 -6.03 19.26 11.35
CA ALA A 540 -5.53 17.92 11.00
C ALA A 540 -6.68 16.95 10.70
N TRP A 541 -7.77 17.02 11.47
CA TRP A 541 -9.00 16.24 11.22
C TRP A 541 -9.59 16.53 9.85
N ALA A 542 -9.82 17.82 9.53
CA ALA A 542 -10.38 18.22 8.25
C ALA A 542 -9.50 17.77 7.08
N ARG A 543 -8.18 17.87 7.24
CA ARG A 543 -7.22 17.37 6.24
C ARG A 543 -7.38 15.88 5.97
N VAL A 544 -7.49 15.04 7.02
CA VAL A 544 -7.67 13.59 6.83
C VAL A 544 -8.99 13.29 6.11
N MET A 545 -10.06 14.02 6.43
CA MET A 545 -11.37 13.84 5.78
C MET A 545 -11.37 14.23 4.29
N GLU A 546 -10.36 14.97 3.80
CA GLU A 546 -10.28 15.47 2.44
C GLU A 546 -9.14 14.89 1.60
N LEU A 547 -8.36 13.92 2.11
CA LEU A 547 -7.18 13.37 1.43
C LEU A 547 -7.48 12.77 0.05
N ASP A 548 -8.68 12.25 -0.16
CA ASP A 548 -9.14 11.65 -1.40
C ASP A 548 -9.99 12.60 -2.29
N ARG A 549 -10.06 13.89 -1.93
CA ARG A 549 -10.84 14.91 -2.66
C ARG A 549 -9.99 15.58 -3.75
N TYR A 550 -9.68 14.82 -4.79
CA TYR A 550 -8.89 15.30 -5.92
C TYR A 550 -9.59 16.33 -6.79
N ASP A 551 -10.87 16.50 -6.61
CA ASP A 551 -11.69 17.53 -7.27
C ASP A 551 -11.47 18.93 -6.68
N LEU A 552 -10.98 19.05 -5.44
CA LEU A 552 -10.73 20.32 -4.77
C LEU A 552 -9.37 20.95 -5.10
N HIS A 553 -8.44 20.17 -5.65
CA HIS A 553 -7.05 20.58 -5.86
C HIS A 553 -6.63 20.46 -7.33
N ARG A 554 -7.48 20.93 -8.23
CA ARG A 554 -7.18 20.98 -9.67
C ARG A 554 -6.51 22.29 -10.08
#